data_93ef2c616ec89dfb0c05d576a9ec8d0a
#
_entry.id   93ef2c616ec89dfb0c05d576a9ec8d0a
#
_cell.length_a   1.000
_cell.length_b   1.000
_cell.length_c   1.000
_cell.angle_alpha   90.00
_cell.angle_beta   90.00
_cell.angle_gamma   90.00
#
_symmetry.space_group_name_H-M   'P 1'
#
loop_
_entity.id
_entity.type
_entity.pdbx_description
1 polymer ?
#
loop_
_entity_poly.entity_id
_entity_poly.type
_entity_poly.pdbx_seq_one_letter_code
_entity_poly.pdbx_strand_id
1 'polypeptide(L)'
;LKGKTVALTGASGALGQALAAELLKHNAKVVALTTNPEKIAVQERVKIVKWELGNETQLKESLNKVDILIINHGINVYGDRTSSAIHNSYQVNTFSALELIDVFSATVTGPQDKATKEIWVNTSEAEVSPALSPLYELSKRALGDIVTLKRLDQTCVIRKLILGPFKSQLNPYGVMSANQVAKGIVFFAKRDFRNIIVTVNPLTYILFPLKEFSTWLYYRIFSKGVKSK
;
A
#
# COMPACT_ATOMS: atom_id res chain seq x y z
N LEU A 1 -6.88 -16.42 2.05
CA LEU A 1 -7.57 -15.35 1.33
C LEU A 1 -8.86 -15.83 0.65
N LYS A 2 -9.18 -17.15 0.77
CA LYS A 2 -10.39 -17.76 0.19
C LYS A 2 -11.65 -17.02 0.65
N GLY A 3 -12.46 -16.58 -0.31
CA GLY A 3 -13.71 -15.86 -0.07
C GLY A 3 -13.58 -14.37 0.27
N LYS A 4 -12.35 -13.87 0.51
CA LYS A 4 -12.11 -12.46 0.80
C LYS A 4 -12.30 -11.59 -0.43
N THR A 5 -12.86 -10.40 -0.24
CA THR A 5 -12.93 -9.34 -1.25
C THR A 5 -11.79 -8.36 -1.02
N VAL A 6 -10.93 -8.21 -2.01
CA VAL A 6 -9.71 -7.38 -1.94
C VAL A 6 -9.81 -6.23 -2.93
N ALA A 7 -9.82 -4.99 -2.44
CA ALA A 7 -9.68 -3.80 -3.27
C ALA A 7 -8.19 -3.48 -3.47
N LEU A 8 -7.80 -3.14 -4.69
CA LEU A 8 -6.41 -2.92 -5.08
C LEU A 8 -6.29 -1.65 -5.91
N THR A 9 -5.60 -0.63 -5.40
CA THR A 9 -5.25 0.57 -6.17
C THR A 9 -4.04 0.33 -7.05
N GLY A 10 -3.90 1.09 -8.13
CA GLY A 10 -2.82 0.87 -9.10
C GLY A 10 -2.92 -0.49 -9.78
N ALA A 11 -4.12 -1.03 -9.93
CA ALA A 11 -4.39 -2.37 -10.45
C ALA A 11 -3.90 -2.57 -11.89
N SER A 12 -3.81 -1.51 -12.70
CA SER A 12 -3.30 -1.55 -14.08
C SER A 12 -1.78 -1.57 -14.19
N GLY A 13 -1.05 -1.28 -13.09
CA GLY A 13 0.41 -1.33 -13.05
C GLY A 13 0.97 -2.75 -12.96
N ALA A 14 2.27 -2.93 -13.20
CA ALA A 14 2.92 -4.24 -13.21
C ALA A 14 2.68 -5.06 -11.92
N LEU A 15 2.90 -4.45 -10.76
CA LEU A 15 2.65 -5.12 -9.48
C LEU A 15 1.15 -5.32 -9.23
N GLY A 16 0.31 -4.36 -9.62
CA GLY A 16 -1.14 -4.46 -9.46
C GLY A 16 -1.72 -5.66 -10.22
N GLN A 17 -1.33 -5.85 -11.47
CA GLN A 17 -1.72 -7.02 -12.27
C GLN A 17 -1.22 -8.34 -11.67
N ALA A 18 0.04 -8.36 -11.21
CA ALA A 18 0.63 -9.55 -10.57
C ALA A 18 -0.07 -9.90 -9.25
N LEU A 19 -0.40 -8.89 -8.42
CA LEU A 19 -1.17 -9.07 -7.19
C LEU A 19 -2.58 -9.58 -7.48
N ALA A 20 -3.29 -8.98 -8.43
CA ALA A 20 -4.62 -9.44 -8.81
C ALA A 20 -4.60 -10.91 -9.24
N ALA A 21 -3.65 -11.30 -10.10
CA ALA A 21 -3.48 -12.69 -10.53
C ALA A 21 -3.17 -13.64 -9.35
N GLU A 22 -2.30 -13.24 -8.43
CA GLU A 22 -1.95 -14.06 -7.26
C GLU A 22 -3.12 -14.20 -6.28
N LEU A 23 -3.87 -13.12 -6.03
CA LEU A 23 -5.07 -13.13 -5.19
C LEU A 23 -6.16 -14.05 -5.74
N LEU A 24 -6.38 -14.03 -7.06
CA LEU A 24 -7.34 -14.93 -7.75
C LEU A 24 -6.96 -16.40 -7.61
N LYS A 25 -5.66 -16.76 -7.64
CA LYS A 25 -5.18 -18.13 -7.36
C LYS A 25 -5.52 -18.59 -5.95
N HIS A 26 -5.58 -17.66 -5.01
CA HIS A 26 -5.99 -17.92 -3.63
C HIS A 26 -7.50 -17.80 -3.38
N ASN A 27 -8.31 -17.84 -4.45
CA ASN A 27 -9.76 -17.77 -4.41
C ASN A 27 -10.32 -16.51 -3.75
N ALA A 28 -9.60 -15.37 -3.84
CA ALA A 28 -10.13 -14.06 -3.50
C ALA A 28 -10.99 -13.49 -4.65
N LYS A 29 -11.84 -12.50 -4.32
CA LYS A 29 -12.48 -11.60 -5.29
C LYS A 29 -11.68 -10.31 -5.33
N VAL A 30 -11.46 -9.73 -6.50
CA VAL A 30 -10.66 -8.51 -6.67
C VAL A 30 -11.55 -7.35 -7.11
N VAL A 31 -11.42 -6.22 -6.42
CA VAL A 31 -11.97 -4.93 -6.86
C VAL A 31 -10.78 -4.09 -7.35
N ALA A 32 -10.62 -4.02 -8.64
CA ALA A 32 -9.53 -3.30 -9.28
C ALA A 32 -9.85 -1.79 -9.35
N LEU A 33 -9.19 -1.00 -8.50
CA LEU A 33 -9.32 0.45 -8.49
C LEU A 33 -8.27 1.05 -9.43
N THR A 34 -8.68 1.73 -10.48
CA THR A 34 -7.78 2.21 -11.54
C THR A 34 -8.28 3.47 -12.24
N THR A 35 -7.34 4.30 -12.69
CA THR A 35 -7.61 5.43 -13.59
C THR A 35 -7.74 4.98 -15.06
N ASN A 36 -7.26 3.75 -15.39
CA ASN A 36 -7.21 3.20 -16.75
C ASN A 36 -7.92 1.84 -16.80
N PRO A 37 -9.27 1.81 -16.80
CA PRO A 37 -10.05 0.57 -16.81
C PRO A 37 -9.73 -0.34 -17.99
N GLU A 38 -9.44 0.23 -19.15
CA GLU A 38 -9.14 -0.46 -20.40
C GLU A 38 -7.86 -1.31 -20.36
N LYS A 39 -6.97 -1.06 -19.38
CA LYS A 39 -5.73 -1.83 -19.17
C LYS A 39 -5.91 -3.06 -18.29
N ILE A 40 -7.13 -3.30 -17.82
CA ILE A 40 -7.42 -4.45 -16.96
C ILE A 40 -8.25 -5.47 -17.73
N ALA A 41 -7.75 -6.69 -17.82
CA ALA A 41 -8.50 -7.78 -18.44
C ALA A 41 -9.77 -8.10 -17.63
N VAL A 42 -10.89 -8.17 -18.30
CA VAL A 42 -12.17 -8.59 -17.70
C VAL A 42 -12.07 -10.07 -17.33
N GLN A 43 -12.31 -10.40 -16.07
CA GLN A 43 -12.28 -11.77 -15.54
C GLN A 43 -13.44 -11.97 -14.57
N GLU A 44 -13.90 -13.20 -14.41
CA GLU A 44 -15.11 -13.55 -13.64
C GLU A 44 -15.11 -13.01 -12.19
N ARG A 45 -13.97 -13.00 -11.51
CA ARG A 45 -13.86 -12.57 -10.10
C ARG A 45 -13.19 -11.21 -9.94
N VAL A 46 -13.17 -10.40 -11.02
CA VAL A 46 -12.59 -9.05 -11.01
C VAL A 46 -13.68 -8.04 -11.32
N LYS A 47 -13.98 -7.17 -10.34
CA LYS A 47 -14.80 -5.98 -10.54
C LYS A 47 -13.87 -4.80 -10.82
N ILE A 48 -14.05 -4.09 -11.92
CA ILE A 48 -13.28 -2.91 -12.26
C ILE A 48 -14.05 -1.67 -11.78
N VAL A 49 -13.39 -0.78 -11.04
CA VAL A 49 -13.93 0.50 -10.58
C VAL A 49 -13.00 1.60 -11.05
N LYS A 50 -13.52 2.50 -11.89
CA LYS A 50 -12.79 3.70 -12.26
C LYS A 50 -12.70 4.61 -11.05
N TRP A 51 -11.49 5.11 -10.78
CA TRP A 51 -11.22 6.02 -9.69
C TRP A 51 -10.15 7.02 -10.11
N GLU A 52 -10.29 8.24 -9.68
CA GLU A 52 -9.36 9.33 -9.96
C GLU A 52 -8.85 9.94 -8.65
N LEU A 53 -7.59 10.33 -8.65
CA LEU A 53 -6.93 10.96 -7.52
C LEU A 53 -7.69 12.22 -7.07
N GLY A 54 -7.82 12.42 -5.76
CA GLY A 54 -8.62 13.52 -5.19
C GLY A 54 -10.10 13.20 -5.03
N ASN A 55 -10.53 11.99 -5.43
CA ASN A 55 -11.91 11.50 -5.29
C ASN A 55 -12.00 10.25 -4.41
N GLU A 56 -11.08 10.07 -3.46
CA GLU A 56 -10.97 8.91 -2.58
C GLU A 56 -12.24 8.66 -1.77
N THR A 57 -12.90 9.72 -1.32
CA THR A 57 -14.15 9.65 -0.54
C THR A 57 -15.30 9.01 -1.29
N GLN A 58 -15.34 9.12 -2.63
CA GLN A 58 -16.36 8.48 -3.48
C GLN A 58 -16.25 6.94 -3.46
N LEU A 59 -15.13 6.39 -3.04
CA LEU A 59 -14.91 4.96 -2.93
C LEU A 59 -15.56 4.34 -1.69
N LYS A 60 -16.06 5.12 -0.74
CA LYS A 60 -16.58 4.65 0.55
C LYS A 60 -17.61 3.52 0.40
N GLU A 61 -18.58 3.65 -0.48
CA GLU A 61 -19.60 2.61 -0.71
C GLU A 61 -18.99 1.32 -1.28
N SER A 62 -18.07 1.46 -2.24
CA SER A 62 -17.37 0.32 -2.83
C SER A 62 -16.49 -0.41 -1.80
N LEU A 63 -15.92 0.33 -0.85
CA LEU A 63 -15.02 -0.19 0.18
C LEU A 63 -15.76 -0.80 1.38
N ASN A 64 -17.04 -0.51 1.61
CA ASN A 64 -17.81 -1.08 2.70
C ASN A 64 -17.81 -2.62 2.70
N LYS A 65 -17.89 -3.23 1.52
CA LYS A 65 -17.94 -4.70 1.32
C LYS A 65 -16.57 -5.34 1.09
N VAL A 66 -15.50 -4.59 1.32
CA VAL A 66 -14.12 -5.02 1.12
C VAL A 66 -13.53 -5.49 2.44
N ASP A 67 -12.88 -6.65 2.42
CA ASP A 67 -12.13 -7.18 3.57
C ASP A 67 -10.72 -6.62 3.65
N ILE A 68 -10.06 -6.44 2.48
CA ILE A 68 -8.65 -6.01 2.41
C ILE A 68 -8.53 -4.88 1.39
N LEU A 69 -7.97 -3.74 1.82
CA LEU A 69 -7.58 -2.66 0.92
C LEU A 69 -6.07 -2.70 0.71
N ILE A 70 -5.63 -2.88 -0.54
CA ILE A 70 -4.21 -2.80 -0.92
C ILE A 70 -3.96 -1.47 -1.63
N ILE A 71 -3.18 -0.60 -0.98
CA ILE A 71 -2.78 0.70 -1.51
C ILE A 71 -1.44 0.54 -2.19
N ASN A 72 -1.46 0.47 -3.54
CA ASN A 72 -0.29 0.15 -4.36
C ASN A 72 0.00 1.18 -5.46
N HIS A 73 -0.84 2.19 -5.64
CA HIS A 73 -0.58 3.26 -6.60
C HIS A 73 0.62 4.12 -6.19
N GLY A 74 1.20 4.79 -7.13
CA GLY A 74 2.33 5.71 -6.92
C GLY A 74 2.88 6.22 -8.24
N ILE A 75 3.71 7.26 -8.15
CA ILE A 75 4.46 7.83 -9.26
C ILE A 75 5.94 7.96 -8.91
N ASN A 76 6.76 8.05 -9.94
CA ASN A 76 8.16 8.42 -9.85
C ASN A 76 8.44 9.54 -10.87
N VAL A 77 8.90 10.67 -10.39
CA VAL A 77 9.27 11.83 -11.21
C VAL A 77 10.79 11.88 -11.49
N TYR A 78 11.48 10.82 -11.10
CA TYR A 78 12.93 10.64 -11.27
C TYR A 78 13.75 11.80 -10.70
N GLY A 79 14.50 12.53 -11.55
CA GLY A 79 15.36 13.64 -11.16
C GLY A 79 14.68 15.01 -11.16
N ASP A 80 13.39 15.10 -11.49
CA ASP A 80 12.66 16.36 -11.44
C ASP A 80 12.52 16.85 -9.99
N ARG A 81 12.84 18.12 -9.75
CA ARG A 81 12.77 18.78 -8.43
C ARG A 81 12.00 20.11 -8.45
N THR A 82 11.20 20.31 -9.47
CA THR A 82 10.32 21.48 -9.55
C THR A 82 9.26 21.46 -8.44
N SER A 83 8.72 22.63 -8.08
CA SER A 83 7.63 22.72 -7.10
C SER A 83 6.43 21.86 -7.49
N SER A 84 6.11 21.79 -8.78
CA SER A 84 5.03 20.95 -9.30
C SER A 84 5.34 19.45 -9.09
N ALA A 85 6.56 19.00 -9.37
CA ALA A 85 6.98 17.61 -9.15
C ALA A 85 6.95 17.24 -7.66
N ILE A 86 7.38 18.15 -6.77
CA ILE A 86 7.29 17.97 -5.31
C ILE A 86 5.82 17.76 -4.92
N HIS A 87 4.96 18.71 -5.29
CA HIS A 87 3.53 18.66 -4.94
C HIS A 87 2.88 17.35 -5.44
N ASN A 88 3.11 17.01 -6.71
CA ASN A 88 2.54 15.82 -7.32
C ASN A 88 3.04 14.53 -6.65
N SER A 89 4.33 14.45 -6.31
CA SER A 89 4.89 13.27 -5.62
C SER A 89 4.24 13.04 -4.26
N TYR A 90 4.07 14.09 -3.45
CA TYR A 90 3.41 13.97 -2.16
C TYR A 90 1.91 13.71 -2.28
N GLN A 91 1.24 14.37 -3.23
CA GLN A 91 -0.19 14.17 -3.45
C GLN A 91 -0.50 12.72 -3.81
N VAL A 92 0.26 12.13 -4.74
CA VAL A 92 0.01 10.75 -5.21
C VAL A 92 0.54 9.72 -4.22
N ASN A 93 1.81 9.84 -3.79
CA ASN A 93 2.47 8.78 -3.02
C ASN A 93 2.14 8.80 -1.53
N THR A 94 1.67 9.95 -0.99
CA THR A 94 1.49 10.13 0.45
C THR A 94 0.03 10.48 0.80
N PHE A 95 -0.48 11.62 0.32
CA PHE A 95 -1.77 12.13 0.79
C PHE A 95 -2.95 11.32 0.30
N SER A 96 -2.97 10.89 -0.97
CA SER A 96 -4.00 9.99 -1.47
C SER A 96 -4.03 8.65 -0.73
N ALA A 97 -2.84 8.09 -0.42
CA ALA A 97 -2.77 6.86 0.37
C ALA A 97 -3.32 7.07 1.79
N LEU A 98 -3.02 8.20 2.43
CA LEU A 98 -3.54 8.56 3.75
C LEU A 98 -5.07 8.69 3.72
N GLU A 99 -5.62 9.39 2.74
CA GLU A 99 -7.06 9.56 2.58
C GLU A 99 -7.78 8.21 2.38
N LEU A 100 -7.21 7.30 1.59
CA LEU A 100 -7.73 5.94 1.43
C LEU A 100 -7.68 5.13 2.72
N ILE A 101 -6.63 5.28 3.53
CA ILE A 101 -6.56 4.67 4.86
C ILE A 101 -7.73 5.16 5.72
N ASP A 102 -8.00 6.47 5.73
CA ASP A 102 -9.06 7.07 6.54
C ASP A 102 -10.45 6.67 6.04
N VAL A 103 -10.69 6.71 4.72
CA VAL A 103 -11.95 6.26 4.11
C VAL A 103 -12.24 4.80 4.43
N PHE A 104 -11.25 3.91 4.30
CA PHE A 104 -11.42 2.50 4.60
C PHE A 104 -11.60 2.25 6.09
N SER A 105 -10.82 2.92 6.94
CA SER A 105 -10.93 2.81 8.40
C SER A 105 -12.32 3.20 8.90
N ALA A 106 -12.95 4.18 8.27
CA ALA A 106 -14.33 4.59 8.57
C ALA A 106 -15.39 3.52 8.22
N THR A 107 -15.03 2.46 7.49
CA THR A 107 -15.90 1.30 7.22
C THR A 107 -15.80 0.22 8.30
N VAL A 108 -14.90 0.37 9.29
CA VAL A 108 -14.72 -0.56 10.39
C VAL A 108 -15.65 -0.16 11.52
N THR A 109 -16.83 -0.78 11.59
CA THR A 109 -17.93 -0.34 12.48
C THR A 109 -18.10 -1.19 13.72
N GLY A 110 -17.56 -2.40 13.77
CA GLY A 110 -17.76 -3.31 14.89
C GLY A 110 -16.62 -4.29 15.13
N PRO A 111 -16.72 -5.13 16.18
CA PRO A 111 -15.67 -6.11 16.52
C PRO A 111 -15.36 -7.09 15.39
N GLN A 112 -16.36 -7.49 14.61
CA GLN A 112 -16.19 -8.38 13.46
C GLN A 112 -15.33 -7.73 12.38
N ASP A 113 -15.57 -6.46 12.03
CA ASP A 113 -14.76 -5.73 11.06
C ASP A 113 -13.33 -5.56 11.54
N LYS A 114 -13.14 -5.25 12.84
CA LYS A 114 -11.80 -5.14 13.45
C LYS A 114 -10.99 -6.43 13.30
N ALA A 115 -11.63 -7.58 13.41
CA ALA A 115 -10.99 -8.88 13.31
C ALA A 115 -10.72 -9.32 11.87
N THR A 116 -11.45 -8.78 10.89
CA THR A 116 -11.45 -9.30 9.51
C THR A 116 -10.93 -8.33 8.46
N LYS A 117 -11.01 -7.02 8.71
CA LYS A 117 -10.57 -5.98 7.77
C LYS A 117 -9.09 -5.66 7.92
N GLU A 118 -8.42 -5.47 6.79
CA GLU A 118 -6.99 -5.17 6.73
C GLU A 118 -6.68 -4.07 5.70
N ILE A 119 -5.64 -3.29 5.96
CA ILE A 119 -5.07 -2.33 5.01
C ILE A 119 -3.63 -2.75 4.74
N TRP A 120 -3.26 -2.92 3.47
CA TRP A 120 -1.88 -3.19 3.06
C TRP A 120 -1.35 -1.98 2.29
N VAL A 121 -0.27 -1.39 2.76
CA VAL A 121 0.29 -0.15 2.19
C VAL A 121 1.65 -0.40 1.59
N ASN A 122 1.80 -0.15 0.29
CA ASN A 122 3.09 -0.21 -0.39
C ASN A 122 3.91 1.05 -0.07
N THR A 123 4.77 0.95 0.95
CA THR A 123 5.61 2.06 1.42
C THR A 123 6.96 2.13 0.70
N SER A 124 7.57 1.01 0.37
CA SER A 124 8.85 0.89 -0.34
C SER A 124 10.07 0.69 0.57
N GLU A 125 11.08 0.00 0.05
CA GLU A 125 12.44 -0.08 0.62
C GLU A 125 13.12 1.31 0.72
N ALA A 126 12.63 2.29 -0.05
CA ALA A 126 13.08 3.68 0.02
C ALA A 126 12.94 4.32 1.42
N GLU A 127 12.22 3.69 2.34
CA GLU A 127 12.20 4.12 3.74
C GLU A 127 13.58 4.04 4.42
N VAL A 128 14.45 3.14 3.98
CA VAL A 128 15.74 2.86 4.63
C VAL A 128 16.93 2.76 3.68
N SER A 129 16.68 2.72 2.38
CA SER A 129 17.71 2.62 1.35
C SER A 129 17.52 3.64 0.25
N PRO A 130 18.57 4.15 -0.39
CA PRO A 130 18.44 5.03 -1.55
C PRO A 130 17.71 4.33 -2.70
N ALA A 131 16.80 5.06 -3.36
CA ALA A 131 16.08 4.61 -4.56
C ALA A 131 16.49 5.35 -5.83
N LEU A 132 17.57 6.17 -5.76
CA LEU A 132 18.09 7.01 -6.84
C LEU A 132 17.04 7.95 -7.46
N SER A 133 16.03 8.29 -6.68
CA SER A 133 14.95 9.20 -7.03
C SER A 133 14.49 9.97 -5.78
N PRO A 134 15.04 11.18 -5.54
CA PRO A 134 14.87 11.89 -4.27
C PRO A 134 13.41 12.15 -3.87
N LEU A 135 12.56 12.61 -4.79
CA LEU A 135 11.16 12.88 -4.47
C LEU A 135 10.34 11.61 -4.21
N TYR A 136 10.68 10.52 -4.90
CA TYR A 136 10.09 9.22 -4.59
C TYR A 136 10.47 8.77 -3.17
N GLU A 137 11.76 8.86 -2.81
CA GLU A 137 12.25 8.52 -1.46
C GLU A 137 11.55 9.35 -0.39
N LEU A 138 11.55 10.68 -0.53
CA LEU A 138 10.95 11.59 0.45
C LEU A 138 9.47 11.30 0.66
N SER A 139 8.71 11.15 -0.43
CA SER A 139 7.27 10.87 -0.36
C SER A 139 6.97 9.48 0.23
N LYS A 140 7.77 8.46 -0.08
CA LYS A 140 7.60 7.11 0.48
C LYS A 140 8.05 7.00 1.93
N ARG A 141 9.09 7.73 2.35
CA ARG A 141 9.48 7.87 3.76
C ARG A 141 8.36 8.53 4.57
N ALA A 142 7.83 9.65 4.07
CA ALA A 142 6.70 10.33 4.70
C ALA A 142 5.49 9.40 4.85
N LEU A 143 5.12 8.65 3.80
CA LEU A 143 4.05 7.66 3.88
C LEU A 143 4.35 6.59 4.93
N GLY A 144 5.58 6.05 4.95
CA GLY A 144 6.01 5.04 5.90
C GLY A 144 5.86 5.53 7.35
N ASP A 145 6.33 6.73 7.65
CA ASP A 145 6.24 7.32 8.98
C ASP A 145 4.79 7.61 9.39
N ILE A 146 3.97 8.14 8.48
CA ILE A 146 2.53 8.34 8.71
C ILE A 146 1.83 7.00 9.00
N VAL A 147 2.15 5.95 8.27
CA VAL A 147 1.56 4.62 8.52
C VAL A 147 1.97 4.09 9.89
N THR A 148 3.23 4.29 10.33
CA THR A 148 3.66 3.93 11.69
C THR A 148 2.87 4.69 12.75
N LEU A 149 2.66 6.01 12.55
CA LEU A 149 1.86 6.85 13.44
C LEU A 149 0.40 6.38 13.48
N LYS A 150 -0.22 6.16 12.32
CA LYS A 150 -1.62 5.67 12.21
C LYS A 150 -1.84 4.33 12.89
N ARG A 151 -0.87 3.42 12.88
CA ARG A 151 -0.94 2.12 13.57
C ARG A 151 -1.16 2.22 15.07
N LEU A 152 -0.84 3.36 15.71
CA LEU A 152 -1.06 3.56 17.13
C LEU A 152 -2.55 3.63 17.51
N ASP A 153 -3.39 4.12 16.59
CA ASP A 153 -4.82 4.41 16.85
C ASP A 153 -5.77 3.57 15.97
N GLN A 154 -5.23 2.76 15.06
CA GLN A 154 -6.09 2.03 14.10
C GLN A 154 -6.82 0.85 14.74
N THR A 155 -8.06 0.71 14.31
CA THR A 155 -8.97 -0.35 14.77
C THR A 155 -8.84 -1.65 13.97
N CYS A 156 -8.22 -1.61 12.78
CA CYS A 156 -7.96 -2.78 11.94
C CYS A 156 -6.46 -2.97 11.69
N VAL A 157 -6.10 -4.11 11.13
CA VAL A 157 -4.71 -4.44 10.81
C VAL A 157 -4.19 -3.57 9.69
N ILE A 158 -3.08 -2.86 9.90
CA ILE A 158 -2.32 -2.23 8.81
C ILE A 158 -1.02 -2.99 8.59
N ARG A 159 -0.78 -3.46 7.36
CA ARG A 159 0.48 -4.08 6.92
C ARG A 159 1.28 -3.09 6.07
N LYS A 160 2.57 -2.96 6.34
CA LYS A 160 3.51 -2.28 5.45
C LYS A 160 4.10 -3.27 4.46
N LEU A 161 4.16 -2.90 3.18
CA LEU A 161 4.83 -3.65 2.13
C LEU A 161 6.12 -2.92 1.77
N ILE A 162 7.24 -3.42 2.27
CA ILE A 162 8.59 -2.88 2.08
C ILE A 162 9.19 -3.62 0.88
N LEU A 163 9.01 -3.03 -0.31
CA LEU A 163 9.37 -3.65 -1.57
C LEU A 163 10.66 -3.08 -2.12
N GLY A 164 11.60 -3.96 -2.41
CA GLY A 164 12.82 -3.62 -3.11
C GLY A 164 12.61 -3.37 -4.61
N PRO A 165 13.69 -3.13 -5.37
CA PRO A 165 13.60 -2.75 -6.78
C PRO A 165 13.08 -3.92 -7.64
N PHE A 166 11.85 -3.81 -8.11
CA PHE A 166 11.25 -4.73 -9.08
C PHE A 166 10.96 -4.02 -10.41
N LYS A 167 10.98 -4.79 -11.48
CA LYS A 167 10.78 -4.28 -12.84
C LYS A 167 9.33 -3.80 -13.03
N SER A 168 9.19 -2.52 -13.37
CA SER A 168 7.91 -1.85 -13.61
C SER A 168 8.11 -0.62 -14.49
N GLN A 169 7.03 0.06 -14.86
CA GLN A 169 7.11 1.36 -15.56
C GLN A 169 7.79 2.43 -14.68
N LEU A 170 7.63 2.35 -13.35
CA LEU A 170 8.28 3.27 -12.39
C LEU A 170 9.76 2.94 -12.14
N ASN A 171 10.19 1.74 -12.47
CA ASN A 171 11.57 1.27 -12.33
C ASN A 171 11.89 0.22 -13.40
N PRO A 172 12.36 0.63 -14.58
CA PRO A 172 12.72 -0.30 -15.65
C PRO A 172 13.90 -1.21 -15.30
N TYR A 173 14.77 -0.78 -14.38
CA TYR A 173 16.00 -1.48 -13.96
C TYR A 173 15.82 -2.39 -12.75
N GLY A 174 14.59 -2.61 -12.33
CA GLY A 174 14.30 -3.49 -11.19
C GLY A 174 14.80 -4.91 -11.40
N VAL A 175 15.41 -5.50 -10.35
CA VAL A 175 16.03 -6.84 -10.41
C VAL A 175 15.05 -7.97 -10.14
N MET A 176 13.94 -7.72 -9.44
CA MET A 176 12.89 -8.69 -9.22
C MET A 176 11.77 -8.56 -10.25
N SER A 177 11.04 -9.64 -10.51
CA SER A 177 9.80 -9.56 -11.27
C SER A 177 8.62 -9.19 -10.36
N ALA A 178 7.62 -8.50 -10.93
CA ALA A 178 6.39 -8.18 -10.21
C ALA A 178 5.69 -9.44 -9.67
N ASN A 179 5.76 -10.56 -10.41
CA ASN A 179 5.18 -11.84 -9.98
C ASN A 179 5.89 -12.43 -8.74
N GLN A 180 7.22 -12.33 -8.65
CA GLN A 180 7.97 -12.77 -7.46
C GLN A 180 7.58 -11.92 -6.25
N VAL A 181 7.47 -10.61 -6.44
CA VAL A 181 7.05 -9.68 -5.36
C VAL A 181 5.63 -9.97 -4.90
N ALA A 182 4.68 -10.14 -5.82
CA ALA A 182 3.29 -10.46 -5.49
C ALA A 182 3.15 -11.79 -4.70
N LYS A 183 3.87 -12.84 -5.12
CA LYS A 183 3.93 -14.12 -4.39
C LYS A 183 4.49 -13.94 -2.98
N GLY A 184 5.58 -13.18 -2.82
CA GLY A 184 6.19 -12.88 -1.53
C GLY A 184 5.21 -12.14 -0.60
N ILE A 185 4.54 -11.09 -1.09
CA ILE A 185 3.53 -10.34 -0.34
C ILE A 185 2.45 -11.28 0.19
N VAL A 186 1.82 -12.05 -0.70
CA VAL A 186 0.72 -12.96 -0.32
C VAL A 186 1.20 -14.06 0.64
N PHE A 187 2.40 -14.59 0.43
CA PHE A 187 3.00 -15.61 1.29
C PHE A 187 3.18 -15.12 2.73
N PHE A 188 3.75 -13.92 2.92
CA PHE A 188 3.97 -13.36 4.25
C PHE A 188 2.67 -12.83 4.89
N ALA A 189 1.77 -12.23 4.12
CA ALA A 189 0.47 -11.79 4.62
C ALA A 189 -0.36 -12.94 5.19
N LYS A 190 -0.35 -14.12 4.52
CA LYS A 190 -1.02 -15.33 5.01
C LYS A 190 -0.43 -15.87 6.31
N ARG A 191 0.78 -15.47 6.69
CA ARG A 191 1.47 -15.79 7.96
C ARG A 191 1.39 -14.69 9.00
N ASP A 192 0.51 -13.72 8.78
CA ASP A 192 0.25 -12.57 9.67
C ASP A 192 1.44 -11.62 9.89
N PHE A 193 2.40 -11.57 8.96
CA PHE A 193 3.46 -10.58 9.04
C PHE A 193 2.89 -9.16 8.89
N ARG A 194 3.18 -8.27 9.85
CA ARG A 194 2.74 -6.86 9.82
C ARG A 194 3.64 -5.98 8.95
N ASN A 195 4.92 -6.29 8.91
CA ASN A 195 5.91 -5.69 8.03
C ASN A 195 6.37 -6.76 7.04
N ILE A 196 5.99 -6.61 5.79
CA ILE A 196 6.27 -7.56 4.71
C ILE A 196 7.42 -6.99 3.90
N ILE A 197 8.61 -7.57 4.07
CA ILE A 197 9.81 -7.19 3.35
C ILE A 197 10.02 -8.17 2.21
N VAL A 198 10.02 -7.66 0.97
CA VAL A 198 10.31 -8.44 -0.23
C VAL A 198 11.37 -7.69 -1.04
N THR A 199 12.61 -8.04 -0.84
CA THR A 199 13.77 -7.40 -1.48
C THR A 199 14.93 -8.36 -1.64
N VAL A 200 15.84 -8.05 -2.55
CA VAL A 200 17.14 -8.71 -2.70
C VAL A 200 18.24 -8.06 -1.85
N ASN A 201 17.95 -6.90 -1.24
CA ASN A 201 18.92 -6.18 -0.42
C ASN A 201 18.89 -6.72 1.04
N PRO A 202 19.95 -7.41 1.50
CA PRO A 202 19.95 -8.00 2.84
C PRO A 202 19.95 -6.94 3.95
N LEU A 203 20.48 -5.74 3.70
CA LEU A 203 20.54 -4.68 4.70
C LEU A 203 19.14 -4.20 5.11
N THR A 204 18.17 -4.25 4.21
CA THR A 204 16.78 -3.86 4.50
C THR A 204 16.16 -4.70 5.62
N TYR A 205 16.51 -5.99 5.71
CA TYR A 205 16.01 -6.88 6.76
C TYR A 205 16.54 -6.52 8.17
N ILE A 206 17.61 -5.72 8.24
CA ILE A 206 18.18 -5.21 9.50
C ILE A 206 17.73 -3.76 9.73
N LEU A 207 17.94 -2.89 8.75
CA LEU A 207 17.71 -1.46 8.88
C LEU A 207 16.24 -1.10 9.08
N PHE A 208 15.34 -1.78 8.34
CA PHE A 208 13.92 -1.48 8.43
C PHE A 208 13.32 -1.79 9.81
N PRO A 209 13.50 -2.98 10.42
CA PRO A 209 13.00 -3.26 11.76
C PRO A 209 13.54 -2.28 12.82
N LEU A 210 14.82 -1.89 12.73
CA LEU A 210 15.42 -0.91 13.65
C LEU A 210 14.77 0.47 13.50
N LYS A 211 14.64 0.96 12.25
CA LYS A 211 13.96 2.22 11.95
C LYS A 211 12.50 2.18 12.41
N GLU A 212 11.77 1.14 12.08
CA GLU A 212 10.35 1.01 12.42
C GLU A 212 10.13 1.00 13.93
N PHE A 213 10.97 0.26 14.68
CA PHE A 213 10.90 0.20 16.13
C PHE A 213 11.21 1.55 16.77
N SER A 214 12.29 2.24 16.34
CA SER A 214 12.66 3.55 16.88
C SER A 214 11.61 4.62 16.60
N THR A 215 11.06 4.63 15.38
CA THR A 215 9.99 5.55 14.97
C THR A 215 8.70 5.28 15.75
N TRP A 216 8.31 4.01 15.89
CA TRP A 216 7.14 3.61 16.68
C TRP A 216 7.27 4.01 18.15
N LEU A 217 8.45 3.77 18.77
CA LEU A 217 8.70 4.13 20.17
C LEU A 217 8.62 5.64 20.35
N TYR A 218 9.27 6.40 19.47
CA TYR A 218 9.24 7.86 19.50
C TYR A 218 7.79 8.39 19.39
N TYR A 219 7.02 7.90 18.42
CA TYR A 219 5.64 8.35 18.26
C TYR A 219 4.76 7.96 19.45
N ARG A 220 4.94 6.77 20.01
CA ARG A 220 4.18 6.32 21.19
C ARG A 220 4.42 7.21 22.40
N ILE A 221 5.64 7.75 22.57
CA ILE A 221 6.00 8.62 23.70
C ILE A 221 5.53 10.06 23.47
N PHE A 222 5.71 10.59 22.27
CA PHE A 222 5.57 12.02 22.01
C PHE A 222 4.30 12.41 21.24
N SER A 223 3.50 11.47 20.73
CA SER A 223 2.21 11.79 20.13
C SER A 223 1.04 11.55 21.10
N LYS A 224 -0.06 12.26 20.86
CA LYS A 224 -1.31 12.07 21.59
C LYS A 224 -2.33 11.46 20.63
N GLY A 225 -2.84 10.28 20.96
CA GLY A 225 -3.92 9.64 20.20
C GLY A 225 -5.24 10.39 20.31
N VAL A 226 -6.18 10.06 19.43
CA VAL A 226 -7.55 10.52 19.54
C VAL A 226 -8.13 9.93 20.82
N LYS A 227 -8.43 10.77 21.82
CA LYS A 227 -9.14 10.32 23.02
C LYS A 227 -10.47 9.70 22.55
N SER A 228 -10.66 8.42 22.76
CA SER A 228 -11.98 7.79 22.62
C SER A 228 -12.96 8.54 23.52
N LYS A 229 -13.90 9.27 22.89
CA LYS A 229 -15.06 9.80 23.61
C LYS A 229 -15.96 8.66 24.02
#